data_7809aebe9b43e082a10f9ccbaa5e0607
#
_entry.id   7809aebe9b43e082a10f9ccbaa5e0607
#
_cell.length_a   1.000
_cell.length_b   1.000
_cell.length_c   1.000
_cell.angle_alpha   90.00
_cell.angle_beta   90.00
_cell.angle_gamma   90.00
#
_symmetry.space_group_name_H-M   'P 1'
#
loop_
_entity.id
_entity.type
_entity.pdbx_description
1 polymer ?
#
loop_
_entity_poly.entity_id
_entity_poly.type
_entity_poly.pdbx_seq_one_letter_code
_entity_poly.pdbx_strand_id
1 'polypeptide(L)'
;MEKKTSFDSEGFISDDAEEDLETKPETKIKEDEVAKLQNLSLIKAISQTLTSILENNKKLQNFKEIIKSQSKMVFSANLIPNISIEDYLIRIQTYSNIEKSTLIISLILIDRLCQISNIILTYHNIHRLIFSAILISIKYNEDTYYDNKYYAEIAGVKLKELKLLEYNFLSMIHFKLFIPDEIYNKYILYLDNIDFNKK
;
A
#
# COMPACT_ATOMS: atom_id res chain seq x y z
N MET A 1 57.94 20.11 -47.70
CA MET A 1 56.83 20.28 -48.63
C MET A 1 55.60 19.81 -47.88
N GLU A 2 54.89 20.72 -47.24
CA GLU A 2 53.68 21.43 -47.69
C GLU A 2 52.53 20.44 -47.87
N LYS A 3 51.38 20.58 -47.20
CA LYS A 3 50.49 21.73 -47.17
C LYS A 3 49.59 21.67 -45.93
N LYS A 4 49.43 22.84 -45.31
CA LYS A 4 48.32 23.21 -44.44
C LYS A 4 47.01 23.20 -45.25
N THR A 5 45.96 22.72 -44.69
CA THR A 5 44.62 23.22 -44.96
C THR A 5 43.89 23.42 -43.60
N SER A 6 43.68 24.68 -43.33
CA SER A 6 42.77 25.17 -42.30
C SER A 6 41.34 24.86 -42.69
N PHE A 7 40.56 24.45 -41.71
CA PHE A 7 39.10 24.48 -41.85
C PHE A 7 38.56 25.35 -40.72
N ASP A 8 37.95 26.43 -41.13
CA ASP A 8 37.33 27.41 -40.26
C ASP A 8 36.06 26.81 -39.64
N SER A 9 35.99 27.04 -38.37
CA SER A 9 34.82 26.76 -37.53
C SER A 9 33.85 27.92 -37.63
N GLU A 10 32.63 27.67 -38.06
CA GLU A 10 31.49 28.51 -37.69
C GLU A 10 30.61 27.72 -36.75
N GLY A 11 30.44 28.28 -35.58
CA GLY A 11 29.71 27.73 -34.48
C GLY A 11 28.20 27.78 -34.73
N PHE A 12 27.55 26.75 -34.28
CA PHE A 12 26.14 26.81 -33.94
C PHE A 12 26.01 26.41 -32.48
N ILE A 13 25.92 27.42 -31.64
CA ILE A 13 25.48 27.27 -30.27
C ILE A 13 23.96 27.34 -30.31
N SER A 14 23.31 26.22 -30.19
CA SER A 14 21.89 26.18 -29.82
C SER A 14 21.82 26.15 -28.30
N ASP A 15 21.59 27.33 -27.73
CA ASP A 15 21.14 27.49 -26.35
C ASP A 15 19.66 27.03 -26.27
N ASP A 16 19.44 25.74 -26.17
CA ASP A 16 18.21 25.22 -25.60
C ASP A 16 18.42 25.15 -24.09
N ALA A 17 18.26 26.30 -23.43
CA ALA A 17 18.03 26.36 -22.01
C ALA A 17 16.66 25.72 -21.74
N GLU A 18 16.64 24.45 -21.39
CA GLU A 18 15.53 23.87 -20.65
C GLU A 18 15.37 24.69 -19.36
N GLU A 19 14.39 25.60 -19.34
CA GLU A 19 13.90 26.20 -18.10
C GLU A 19 13.38 25.06 -17.23
N ASP A 20 14.18 24.60 -16.29
CA ASP A 20 13.73 23.85 -15.12
C ASP A 20 12.70 24.75 -14.41
N LEU A 21 11.41 24.46 -14.66
CA LEU A 21 10.29 25.03 -13.93
C LEU A 21 10.39 24.54 -12.47
N GLU A 22 11.25 25.20 -11.69
CA GLU A 22 11.23 25.08 -10.24
C GLU A 22 9.85 25.51 -9.75
N THR A 23 9.01 24.53 -9.44
CA THR A 23 7.70 24.79 -8.81
C THR A 23 7.93 25.52 -7.50
N LYS A 24 7.29 26.70 -7.39
CA LYS A 24 7.40 27.57 -6.21
C LYS A 24 7.09 26.76 -4.94
N PRO A 25 7.84 26.95 -3.83
CA PRO A 25 7.68 26.19 -2.61
C PRO A 25 6.25 26.19 -2.03
N GLU A 26 5.49 27.26 -2.23
CA GLU A 26 4.08 27.34 -1.81
C GLU A 26 3.13 26.42 -2.60
N THR A 27 3.44 26.14 -3.86
CA THR A 27 2.64 25.20 -4.69
C THR A 27 2.86 23.77 -4.23
N LYS A 28 4.10 23.41 -3.92
CA LYS A 28 4.48 22.07 -3.43
C LYS A 28 3.86 21.77 -2.06
N ILE A 29 3.83 22.75 -1.15
CA ILE A 29 3.19 22.60 0.18
C ILE A 29 1.68 22.34 0.03
N LYS A 30 0.99 23.03 -0.87
CA LYS A 30 -0.43 22.82 -1.13
C LYS A 30 -0.71 21.45 -1.77
N GLU A 31 0.14 20.99 -2.67
CA GLU A 31 0.03 19.67 -3.30
C GLU A 31 0.20 18.55 -2.28
N ASP A 32 1.17 18.67 -1.37
CA ASP A 32 1.40 17.72 -0.29
C ASP A 32 0.23 17.66 0.72
N GLU A 33 -0.39 18.79 1.03
CA GLU A 33 -1.59 18.84 1.89
C GLU A 33 -2.79 18.19 1.21
N VAL A 34 -3.01 18.47 -0.07
CA VAL A 34 -4.09 17.85 -0.86
C VAL A 34 -3.90 16.34 -0.96
N ALA A 35 -2.69 15.87 -1.23
CA ALA A 35 -2.37 14.45 -1.27
C ALA A 35 -2.62 13.75 0.08
N LYS A 36 -2.25 14.40 1.19
CA LYS A 36 -2.55 13.89 2.54
C LYS A 36 -4.05 13.78 2.81
N LEU A 37 -4.83 14.78 2.42
CA LEU A 37 -6.30 14.75 2.58
C LEU A 37 -6.94 13.65 1.73
N GLN A 38 -6.48 13.46 0.50
CA GLN A 38 -6.94 12.38 -0.37
C GLN A 38 -6.62 10.99 0.19
N ASN A 39 -5.42 10.82 0.77
CA ASN A 39 -5.05 9.56 1.41
C ASN A 39 -5.90 9.29 2.67
N LEU A 40 -6.26 10.30 3.45
CA LEU A 40 -7.13 10.14 4.60
C LEU A 40 -8.56 9.71 4.20
N SER A 41 -9.11 10.29 3.13
CA SER A 41 -10.39 9.87 2.59
C SER A 41 -10.37 8.41 2.12
N LEU A 42 -9.32 8.03 1.38
CA LEU A 42 -9.12 6.65 0.94
C LEU A 42 -8.94 5.67 2.11
N ILE A 43 -8.15 6.03 3.12
CA ILE A 43 -7.96 5.22 4.34
C ILE A 43 -9.29 4.96 5.02
N LYS A 44 -10.15 5.98 5.12
CA LYS A 44 -11.48 5.86 5.69
C LYS A 44 -12.36 4.91 4.88
N ALA A 45 -12.36 5.01 3.55
CA ALA A 45 -13.10 4.10 2.68
C ALA A 45 -12.62 2.64 2.82
N ILE A 46 -11.30 2.42 2.85
CA ILE A 46 -10.70 1.10 3.05
C ILE A 46 -11.07 0.54 4.44
N SER A 47 -10.93 1.34 5.50
CA SER A 47 -11.21 0.89 6.87
C SER A 47 -12.68 0.49 7.04
N GLN A 48 -13.61 1.23 6.44
CA GLN A 48 -15.03 0.94 6.45
C GLN A 48 -15.35 -0.35 5.69
N THR A 49 -14.76 -0.52 4.50
CA THR A 49 -14.88 -1.75 3.71
C THR A 49 -14.44 -2.96 4.51
N LEU A 50 -13.23 -2.92 5.07
CA LEU A 50 -12.69 -4.02 5.85
C LEU A 50 -13.50 -4.29 7.11
N THR A 51 -13.92 -3.25 7.83
CA THR A 51 -14.77 -3.40 9.02
C THR A 51 -16.11 -4.04 8.68
N SER A 52 -16.74 -3.63 7.57
CA SER A 52 -17.99 -4.24 7.10
C SER A 52 -17.81 -5.73 6.79
N ILE A 53 -16.71 -6.11 6.14
CA ILE A 53 -16.38 -7.52 5.86
C ILE A 53 -16.21 -8.29 7.18
N LEU A 54 -15.47 -7.74 8.14
CA LEU A 54 -15.25 -8.40 9.44
C LEU A 54 -16.56 -8.62 10.21
N GLU A 55 -17.44 -7.62 10.25
CA GLU A 55 -18.74 -7.75 10.93
C GLU A 55 -19.66 -8.77 10.22
N ASN A 56 -19.59 -8.84 8.90
CA ASN A 56 -20.34 -9.87 8.14
C ASN A 56 -19.76 -11.26 8.40
N ASN A 57 -18.46 -11.43 8.38
CA ASN A 57 -17.81 -12.70 8.68
C ASN A 57 -18.12 -13.19 10.10
N LYS A 58 -18.19 -12.28 11.08
CA LYS A 58 -18.54 -12.59 12.47
C LYS A 58 -19.94 -13.21 12.63
N LYS A 59 -20.86 -12.95 11.68
CA LYS A 59 -22.22 -13.49 11.65
C LYS A 59 -22.28 -14.93 11.09
N LEU A 60 -21.20 -15.46 10.54
CA LEU A 60 -21.17 -16.82 10.01
C LEU A 60 -21.45 -17.84 11.11
N GLN A 61 -22.28 -18.84 10.81
CA GLN A 61 -22.67 -19.87 11.79
C GLN A 61 -21.47 -20.64 12.36
N ASN A 62 -20.45 -20.89 11.54
CA ASN A 62 -19.24 -21.61 11.91
C ASN A 62 -18.06 -20.68 12.29
N PHE A 63 -18.31 -19.40 12.66
CA PHE A 63 -17.27 -18.42 12.91
C PHE A 63 -16.26 -18.85 13.99
N LYS A 64 -16.72 -19.49 15.07
CA LYS A 64 -15.84 -20.01 16.14
C LYS A 64 -14.89 -21.10 15.62
N GLU A 65 -15.36 -21.93 14.73
CA GLU A 65 -14.56 -23.00 14.10
C GLU A 65 -13.52 -22.39 13.14
N ILE A 66 -13.90 -21.35 12.39
CA ILE A 66 -13.00 -20.57 11.54
C ILE A 66 -11.87 -19.99 12.37
N ILE A 67 -12.16 -19.29 13.47
CA ILE A 67 -11.11 -18.75 14.36
C ILE A 67 -10.20 -19.88 14.86
N LYS A 68 -10.77 -21.00 15.31
CA LYS A 68 -10.00 -22.14 15.80
C LYS A 68 -9.09 -22.75 14.72
N SER A 69 -9.60 -22.93 13.51
CA SER A 69 -8.83 -23.48 12.38
C SER A 69 -7.69 -22.54 11.94
N GLN A 70 -7.93 -21.23 11.96
CA GLN A 70 -6.94 -20.23 11.57
C GLN A 70 -5.99 -19.80 12.70
N SER A 71 -6.22 -20.23 13.95
CA SER A 71 -5.43 -19.81 15.11
C SER A 71 -3.94 -20.14 15.03
N LYS A 72 -3.58 -21.17 14.26
CA LYS A 72 -2.18 -21.58 14.02
C LYS A 72 -1.52 -20.90 12.83
N MET A 73 -2.26 -20.12 12.06
CA MET A 73 -1.70 -19.38 10.93
C MET A 73 -0.81 -18.24 11.43
N VAL A 74 0.24 -17.94 10.67
CA VAL A 74 1.20 -16.87 11.01
C VAL A 74 0.55 -15.50 11.19
N PHE A 75 -0.56 -15.24 10.47
CA PHE A 75 -1.31 -13.99 10.56
C PHE A 75 -2.22 -13.90 11.78
N SER A 76 -2.49 -15.00 12.48
CA SER A 76 -3.38 -14.99 13.64
C SER A 76 -2.68 -14.41 14.88
N ALA A 77 -3.27 -13.39 15.47
CA ALA A 77 -2.85 -12.85 16.76
C ALA A 77 -3.60 -13.57 17.90
N ASN A 78 -2.89 -13.86 19.00
CA ASN A 78 -3.52 -14.44 20.19
C ASN A 78 -4.53 -13.50 20.83
N LEU A 79 -4.23 -12.20 20.79
CA LEU A 79 -5.10 -11.12 21.30
C LEU A 79 -5.44 -10.18 20.13
N ILE A 80 -6.68 -9.72 20.12
CA ILE A 80 -7.12 -8.71 19.17
C ILE A 80 -6.40 -7.40 19.52
N PRO A 81 -5.71 -6.74 18.57
CA PRO A 81 -5.06 -5.46 18.82
C PRO A 81 -6.07 -4.40 19.28
N ASN A 82 -5.67 -3.59 20.28
CA ASN A 82 -6.50 -2.50 20.78
C ASN A 82 -6.31 -1.21 19.98
N ILE A 83 -6.39 -1.32 18.65
CA ILE A 83 -6.32 -0.20 17.70
C ILE A 83 -7.34 -0.47 16.61
N SER A 84 -8.08 0.56 16.19
CA SER A 84 -9.00 0.42 15.06
C SER A 84 -8.24 0.21 13.75
N ILE A 85 -8.92 -0.33 12.72
CA ILE A 85 -8.32 -0.45 11.39
C ILE A 85 -7.97 0.92 10.82
N GLU A 86 -8.83 1.92 11.04
CA GLU A 86 -8.62 3.29 10.58
C GLU A 86 -7.37 3.90 11.24
N ASP A 87 -7.28 3.88 12.57
CA ASP A 87 -6.12 4.41 13.29
C ASP A 87 -4.82 3.68 12.93
N TYR A 88 -4.91 2.37 12.67
CA TYR A 88 -3.76 1.59 12.24
C TYR A 88 -3.28 1.99 10.85
N LEU A 89 -4.18 2.21 9.90
CA LEU A 89 -3.85 2.70 8.56
C LEU A 89 -3.31 4.13 8.60
N ILE A 90 -3.90 5.01 9.43
CA ILE A 90 -3.40 6.38 9.65
C ILE A 90 -1.97 6.34 10.22
N ARG A 91 -1.72 5.47 11.20
CA ARG A 91 -0.37 5.27 11.75
C ARG A 91 0.62 4.85 10.66
N ILE A 92 0.28 3.86 9.85
CA ILE A 92 1.14 3.40 8.75
C ILE A 92 1.40 4.55 7.79
N GLN A 93 0.36 5.27 7.33
CA GLN A 93 0.49 6.42 6.44
C GLN A 93 1.40 7.51 7.01
N THR A 94 1.23 7.83 8.29
CA THR A 94 1.99 8.90 8.95
C THR A 94 3.50 8.61 8.97
N TYR A 95 3.87 7.36 9.22
CA TYR A 95 5.28 6.99 9.37
C TYR A 95 5.92 6.47 8.08
N SER A 96 5.14 5.98 7.11
CA SER A 96 5.68 5.44 5.85
C SER A 96 5.48 6.35 4.66
N ASN A 97 4.59 7.34 4.75
CA ASN A 97 4.22 8.28 3.68
C ASN A 97 3.95 7.56 2.34
N ILE A 98 3.13 6.50 2.40
CA ILE A 98 2.84 5.64 1.25
C ILE A 98 1.93 6.33 0.23
N GLU A 99 2.08 5.96 -1.03
CA GLU A 99 1.28 6.48 -2.13
C GLU A 99 -0.16 5.94 -2.12
N LYS A 100 -1.06 6.70 -2.75
CA LYS A 100 -2.46 6.27 -2.95
C LYS A 100 -2.55 4.94 -3.69
N SER A 101 -1.72 4.75 -4.72
CA SER A 101 -1.61 3.53 -5.50
C SER A 101 -1.27 2.31 -4.63
N THR A 102 -0.31 2.47 -3.74
CA THR A 102 0.15 1.42 -2.81
C THR A 102 -0.95 0.97 -1.85
N LEU A 103 -1.78 1.90 -1.33
CA LEU A 103 -2.95 1.58 -0.51
C LEU A 103 -3.98 0.74 -1.28
N ILE A 104 -4.28 1.11 -2.53
CA ILE A 104 -5.23 0.38 -3.37
C ILE A 104 -4.69 -1.01 -3.72
N ILE A 105 -3.43 -1.11 -4.12
CA ILE A 105 -2.74 -2.37 -4.42
C ILE A 105 -2.79 -3.30 -3.20
N SER A 106 -2.53 -2.78 -2.00
CA SER A 106 -2.56 -3.58 -0.78
C SER A 106 -3.93 -4.21 -0.52
N LEU A 107 -5.02 -3.48 -0.77
CA LEU A 107 -6.38 -4.02 -0.64
C LEU A 107 -6.65 -5.13 -1.66
N ILE A 108 -6.22 -4.95 -2.92
CA ILE A 108 -6.34 -5.97 -3.97
C ILE A 108 -5.55 -7.23 -3.60
N LEU A 109 -4.35 -7.07 -3.01
CA LEU A 109 -3.54 -8.20 -2.58
C LEU A 109 -4.17 -8.97 -1.41
N ILE A 110 -4.83 -8.27 -0.46
CA ILE A 110 -5.59 -8.92 0.62
C ILE A 110 -6.73 -9.75 0.05
N ASP A 111 -7.50 -9.19 -0.88
CA ASP A 111 -8.61 -9.92 -1.51
C ASP A 111 -8.11 -11.14 -2.29
N ARG A 112 -7.03 -10.98 -3.07
CA ARG A 112 -6.35 -12.08 -3.77
C ARG A 112 -5.91 -13.18 -2.82
N LEU A 113 -5.32 -12.81 -1.67
CA LEU A 113 -4.92 -13.78 -0.65
C LEU A 113 -6.13 -14.56 -0.12
N CYS A 114 -7.21 -13.86 0.21
CA CYS A 114 -8.44 -14.49 0.70
C CYS A 114 -9.01 -15.48 -0.31
N GLN A 115 -9.04 -15.11 -1.60
CA GLN A 115 -9.54 -15.96 -2.68
C GLN A 115 -8.68 -17.21 -2.90
N ILE A 116 -7.35 -17.08 -2.92
CA ILE A 116 -6.45 -18.20 -3.20
C ILE A 116 -6.33 -19.14 -2.00
N SER A 117 -6.26 -18.59 -0.79
CA SER A 117 -5.92 -19.33 0.43
C SER A 117 -7.13 -19.68 1.30
N ASN A 118 -8.34 -19.30 0.89
CA ASN A 118 -9.56 -19.47 1.66
C ASN A 118 -9.47 -18.90 3.10
N ILE A 119 -8.65 -17.87 3.29
CA ILE A 119 -8.57 -17.16 4.57
C ILE A 119 -9.80 -16.30 4.74
N ILE A 120 -10.45 -16.45 5.88
CA ILE A 120 -11.54 -15.57 6.31
C ILE A 120 -10.95 -14.45 7.16
N LEU A 121 -11.24 -13.20 6.81
CA LEU A 121 -10.81 -12.04 7.58
C LEU A 121 -11.51 -12.02 8.93
N THR A 122 -10.73 -11.86 9.99
CA THR A 122 -11.19 -11.77 11.37
C THR A 122 -10.41 -10.68 12.12
N TYR A 123 -10.91 -10.22 13.26
CA TYR A 123 -10.17 -9.26 14.09
C TYR A 123 -8.83 -9.81 14.61
N HIS A 124 -8.63 -11.14 14.60
CA HIS A 124 -7.37 -11.77 14.98
C HIS A 124 -6.28 -11.71 13.89
N ASN A 125 -6.65 -11.56 12.60
CA ASN A 125 -5.68 -11.62 11.51
C ASN A 125 -5.55 -10.33 10.69
N ILE A 126 -6.57 -9.45 10.72
CA ILE A 126 -6.66 -8.33 9.80
C ILE A 126 -5.49 -7.36 9.87
N HIS A 127 -5.00 -6.99 11.06
CA HIS A 127 -3.90 -6.02 11.20
C HIS A 127 -2.60 -6.54 10.60
N ARG A 128 -2.29 -7.83 10.83
CA ARG A 128 -1.11 -8.47 10.24
C ARG A 128 -1.22 -8.61 8.73
N LEU A 129 -2.41 -8.92 8.22
CA LEU A 129 -2.67 -9.00 6.78
C LEU A 129 -2.56 -7.63 6.11
N ILE A 130 -3.15 -6.58 6.70
CA ILE A 130 -3.05 -5.21 6.20
C ILE A 130 -1.57 -4.81 6.10
N PHE A 131 -0.81 -4.98 7.18
CA PHE A 131 0.57 -4.54 7.19
C PHE A 131 1.43 -5.33 6.20
N SER A 132 1.24 -6.66 6.12
CA SER A 132 1.97 -7.49 5.16
C SER A 132 1.68 -7.08 3.71
N ALA A 133 0.42 -6.84 3.39
CA ALA A 133 0.02 -6.39 2.06
C ALA A 133 0.61 -5.02 1.71
N ILE A 134 0.55 -4.05 2.65
CA ILE A 134 1.13 -2.72 2.46
C ILE A 134 2.64 -2.82 2.27
N LEU A 135 3.36 -3.55 3.13
CA LEU A 135 4.81 -3.73 3.02
C LEU A 135 5.23 -4.30 1.66
N ILE A 136 4.51 -5.31 1.18
CA ILE A 136 4.77 -5.91 -0.12
C ILE A 136 4.45 -4.92 -1.24
N SER A 137 3.35 -4.17 -1.12
CA SER A 137 2.95 -3.17 -2.10
C SER A 137 3.96 -2.02 -2.19
N ILE A 138 4.49 -1.52 -1.06
CA ILE A 138 5.55 -0.54 -1.02
C ILE A 138 6.77 -1.05 -1.79
N LYS A 139 7.28 -2.22 -1.44
CA LYS A 139 8.48 -2.79 -2.07
C LYS A 139 8.32 -3.11 -3.56
N TYR A 140 7.10 -3.32 -4.02
CA TYR A 140 6.80 -3.64 -5.40
C TYR A 140 6.53 -2.41 -6.25
N ASN A 141 5.94 -1.35 -5.68
CA ASN A 141 5.37 -0.21 -6.42
C ASN A 141 6.13 1.10 -6.19
N GLU A 142 6.82 1.27 -5.05
CA GLU A 142 7.50 2.52 -4.72
C GLU A 142 9.01 2.43 -4.98
N ASP A 143 9.59 3.50 -5.53
CA ASP A 143 11.03 3.55 -5.86
C ASP A 143 11.91 3.65 -4.61
N THR A 144 11.37 4.21 -3.53
CA THR A 144 12.09 4.40 -2.27
C THR A 144 11.30 3.84 -1.10
N TYR A 145 11.97 3.10 -0.22
CA TYR A 145 11.37 2.54 0.98
C TYR A 145 12.40 2.36 2.10
N TYR A 146 11.91 2.27 3.34
CA TYR A 146 12.73 2.04 4.52
C TYR A 146 13.12 0.56 4.66
N ASP A 147 14.02 0.29 5.61
CA ASP A 147 14.39 -1.08 5.93
C ASP A 147 13.28 -1.83 6.72
N ASN A 148 13.40 -3.15 6.76
CA ASN A 148 12.42 -3.98 7.47
C ASN A 148 12.39 -3.75 8.98
N LYS A 149 13.47 -3.22 9.58
CA LYS A 149 13.49 -2.91 11.01
C LYS A 149 12.57 -1.74 11.33
N TYR A 150 12.65 -0.69 10.52
CA TYR A 150 11.76 0.46 10.62
C TYR A 150 10.28 0.06 10.44
N TYR A 151 9.99 -0.75 9.42
CA TYR A 151 8.63 -1.25 9.20
C TYR A 151 8.12 -2.17 10.32
N ALA A 152 8.99 -2.94 10.96
CA ALA A 152 8.60 -3.76 12.11
C ALA A 152 8.16 -2.92 13.31
N GLU A 153 8.82 -1.78 13.54
CA GLU A 153 8.46 -0.80 14.57
C GLU A 153 7.08 -0.16 14.28
N ILE A 154 6.82 0.21 13.02
CA ILE A 154 5.51 0.73 12.61
C ILE A 154 4.42 -0.32 12.79
N ALA A 155 4.67 -1.56 12.38
CA ALA A 155 3.73 -2.67 12.50
C ALA A 155 3.46 -3.07 13.96
N GLY A 156 4.34 -2.72 14.88
CA GLY A 156 4.29 -3.17 16.28
C GLY A 156 4.63 -4.65 16.44
N VAL A 157 5.51 -5.19 15.59
CA VAL A 157 5.95 -6.60 15.62
C VAL A 157 7.48 -6.70 15.66
N LYS A 158 8.01 -7.88 16.00
CA LYS A 158 9.46 -8.11 15.93
C LYS A 158 9.90 -8.26 14.46
N LEU A 159 11.12 -7.82 14.14
CA LEU A 159 11.70 -7.95 12.79
C LEU A 159 11.62 -9.40 12.24
N LYS A 160 11.88 -10.39 13.09
CA LYS A 160 11.77 -11.82 12.70
C LYS A 160 10.34 -12.20 12.33
N GLU A 161 9.37 -11.68 13.07
CA GLU A 161 7.94 -11.88 12.80
C GLU A 161 7.55 -11.20 11.49
N LEU A 162 7.96 -9.94 11.26
CA LEU A 162 7.68 -9.22 10.02
C LEU A 162 8.17 -9.98 8.79
N LYS A 163 9.41 -10.47 8.80
CA LYS A 163 9.97 -11.27 7.70
C LYS A 163 9.16 -12.54 7.44
N LEU A 164 8.66 -13.17 8.50
CA LEU A 164 7.84 -14.37 8.39
C LEU A 164 6.45 -14.03 7.80
N LEU A 165 5.83 -12.95 8.23
CA LEU A 165 4.56 -12.47 7.68
C LEU A 165 4.70 -12.15 6.19
N GLU A 166 5.71 -11.38 5.80
CA GLU A 166 6.00 -11.03 4.41
C GLU A 166 6.17 -12.29 3.54
N TYR A 167 7.05 -13.21 3.95
CA TYR A 167 7.31 -14.44 3.20
C TYR A 167 6.06 -15.30 3.04
N ASN A 168 5.30 -15.50 4.12
CA ASN A 168 4.08 -16.32 4.06
C ASN A 168 3.03 -15.67 3.16
N PHE A 169 2.86 -14.35 3.21
CA PHE A 169 1.92 -13.65 2.33
C PHE A 169 2.28 -13.87 0.87
N LEU A 170 3.54 -13.61 0.48
CA LEU A 170 4.04 -13.81 -0.88
C LEU A 170 3.88 -15.26 -1.34
N SER A 171 4.24 -16.23 -0.49
CA SER A 171 4.11 -17.65 -0.80
C SER A 171 2.67 -18.06 -1.04
N MET A 172 1.73 -17.59 -0.22
CA MET A 172 0.31 -17.93 -0.32
C MET A 172 -0.37 -17.35 -1.56
N ILE A 173 0.07 -16.18 -2.04
CA ILE A 173 -0.39 -15.63 -3.32
C ILE A 173 0.45 -16.13 -4.52
N HIS A 174 1.36 -17.09 -4.29
CA HIS A 174 2.26 -17.62 -5.31
C HIS A 174 3.11 -16.55 -6.01
N PHE A 175 3.52 -15.51 -5.27
CA PHE A 175 4.29 -14.37 -5.78
C PHE A 175 3.61 -13.61 -6.95
N LYS A 176 2.31 -13.77 -7.10
CA LYS A 176 1.53 -13.09 -8.15
C LYS A 176 1.21 -11.66 -7.71
N LEU A 177 2.10 -10.72 -8.00
CA LEU A 177 1.96 -9.31 -7.61
C LEU A 177 1.33 -8.44 -8.71
N PHE A 178 1.52 -8.80 -9.97
CA PHE A 178 0.98 -8.03 -11.09
C PHE A 178 -0.54 -7.83 -10.99
N ILE A 179 -0.98 -6.60 -11.14
CA ILE A 179 -2.38 -6.20 -11.10
C ILE A 179 -2.71 -5.54 -12.44
N PRO A 180 -3.64 -6.11 -13.24
CA PRO A 180 -4.10 -5.48 -14.46
C PRO A 180 -4.82 -4.14 -14.16
N ASP A 181 -4.66 -3.16 -15.05
CA ASP A 181 -5.29 -1.83 -14.93
C ASP A 181 -6.81 -1.92 -14.76
N GLU A 182 -7.46 -2.85 -15.43
CA GLU A 182 -8.89 -3.09 -15.32
C GLU A 182 -9.32 -3.46 -13.88
N ILE A 183 -8.52 -4.27 -13.18
CA ILE A 183 -8.77 -4.64 -11.80
C ILE A 183 -8.52 -3.43 -10.89
N TYR A 184 -7.39 -2.75 -11.08
CA TYR A 184 -7.03 -1.56 -10.32
C TYR A 184 -8.13 -0.49 -10.42
N ASN A 185 -8.58 -0.17 -11.62
CA ASN A 185 -9.64 0.82 -11.85
C ASN A 185 -10.99 0.44 -11.22
N LYS A 186 -11.34 -0.85 -11.18
CA LYS A 186 -12.55 -1.32 -10.48
C LYS A 186 -12.50 -1.01 -8.99
N TYR A 187 -11.33 -1.17 -8.35
CA TYR A 187 -11.17 -0.87 -6.94
C TYR A 187 -11.22 0.65 -6.66
N ILE A 188 -10.64 1.48 -7.53
CA ILE A 188 -10.78 2.94 -7.44
C ILE A 188 -12.26 3.33 -7.46
N LEU A 189 -13.00 2.90 -8.49
CA LEU A 189 -14.43 3.22 -8.63
C LEU A 189 -15.26 2.75 -7.43
N TYR A 190 -14.96 1.58 -6.88
CA TYR A 190 -15.62 1.07 -5.70
C TYR A 190 -15.36 1.93 -4.46
N LEU A 191 -14.11 2.30 -4.22
CA LEU A 191 -13.71 3.10 -3.06
C LEU A 191 -14.23 4.54 -3.14
N ASP A 192 -14.21 5.15 -4.32
CA ASP A 192 -14.77 6.48 -4.55
C ASP A 192 -16.29 6.51 -4.27
N ASN A 193 -17.03 5.47 -4.67
CA ASN A 193 -18.46 5.37 -4.41
C ASN A 193 -18.80 5.25 -2.91
N ILE A 194 -17.93 4.67 -2.09
CA ILE A 194 -18.13 4.60 -0.63
C ILE A 194 -18.02 5.98 0.00
N ASP A 195 -17.12 6.81 -0.48
CA ASP A 195 -16.88 8.17 0.03
C ASP A 195 -18.04 9.12 -0.34
N PHE A 196 -18.61 8.99 -1.53
CA PHE A 196 -19.72 9.82 -2.02
C PHE A 196 -21.08 9.55 -1.33
N ASN A 197 -21.33 8.33 -0.84
CA ASN A 197 -22.61 7.96 -0.23
C ASN A 197 -22.79 8.47 1.21
N LYS A 198 -21.95 9.38 1.70
CA LYS A 198 -21.98 9.95 3.05
C LYS A 198 -22.16 11.48 3.13
N LYS A 199 -22.54 12.13 2.01
CA LYS A 199 -22.88 13.56 2.02
C LYS A 199 -24.39 13.76 2.13
#